data_ac803ebe51f3dadfcd111033cfb11ee1
#
_entry.id   ac803ebe51f3dadfcd111033cfb11ee1
#
_cell.length_a   1.000
_cell.length_b   1.000
_cell.length_c   1.000
_cell.angle_alpha   90.00
_cell.angle_beta   90.00
_cell.angle_gamma   90.00
#
_symmetry.space_group_name_H-M   'P 1'
#
loop_
_entity.id
_entity.type
_entity.pdbx_description
1 polymer ?
#
loop_
_entity_poly.entity_id
_entity_poly.type
_entity_poly.pdbx_seq_one_letter_code
_entity_poly.pdbx_strand_id
1 'polypeptide(L)'
;MTPGLLLLTAAVLAQGQTHDPGVLKVGPVTIQPTLALQNIGEDPNVFNSATDPQSDFTMTISPKFNVVFDVRRAKTTFTQTTDYVYFKKFASERGTNYSFTLREDVELGILQPFASASTTSSKNRINNEVDERARHDTTEFAVGTGVRLFTRTHLSFKARRSSATFDPTETFRGESLSHAFDGHLRGYDASAGVSLTPLTAFDVVFTEEQQRFDFAPERNADTLRVMPTFSFSPLGLLNGTAAFGYRSFTPKDPAVPAYHGFVTQVTAGITVFERHRLSTTIVRDVTYSYDATAVYYIQNSIGGTWAYQIGRGFDTQLGATRNLMHYHQTATTGAADDIYTSYDVAVGYKIFPRLRASVNGTFSKRKSEVSADRAYDSNRVYGTVTWGG
;
A
#
# COMPACT_ATOMS: atom_id res chain seq x y z
N MET A 1 7.19 0.57 10.07
CA MET A 1 6.30 -0.04 9.08
C MET A 1 5.61 1.08 8.35
N THR A 2 5.81 1.24 7.10
CA THR A 2 4.90 1.99 6.25
C THR A 2 3.84 0.99 5.79
N PRO A 3 2.66 0.93 6.39
CA PRO A 3 1.58 0.11 5.90
C PRO A 3 0.95 0.89 4.74
N GLY A 4 1.34 0.64 3.54
CA GLY A 4 0.78 1.39 2.44
C GLY A 4 1.09 0.91 1.04
N LEU A 5 1.83 -0.16 0.86
CA LEU A 5 2.29 -0.48 -0.49
C LEU A 5 1.74 -1.77 -1.10
N LEU A 6 0.90 -2.53 -0.43
CA LEU A 6 0.42 -3.82 -0.96
C LEU A 6 -1.03 -3.84 -1.48
N LEU A 7 -1.75 -2.72 -1.45
CA LEU A 7 -3.16 -2.65 -1.90
C LEU A 7 -3.41 -1.77 -3.14
N LEU A 8 -2.38 -1.31 -3.83
CA LEU A 8 -2.53 -0.34 -4.94
C LEU A 8 -2.72 -0.95 -6.33
N THR A 9 -2.68 -2.25 -6.51
CA THR A 9 -2.78 -2.84 -7.85
C THR A 9 -4.19 -3.02 -8.41
N ALA A 10 -5.23 -2.88 -7.60
CA ALA A 10 -6.60 -3.09 -8.09
C ALA A 10 -7.44 -1.81 -8.30
N ALA A 11 -6.99 -0.64 -7.85
CA ALA A 11 -7.84 0.55 -7.79
C ALA A 11 -7.64 1.59 -8.91
N VAL A 12 -6.69 1.42 -9.81
CA VAL A 12 -6.34 2.47 -10.80
C VAL A 12 -7.26 2.51 -12.04
N LEU A 13 -8.18 1.57 -12.21
CA LEU A 13 -9.00 1.47 -13.43
C LEU A 13 -10.28 2.35 -13.46
N ALA A 14 -10.55 3.19 -12.47
CA ALA A 14 -11.85 3.86 -12.35
C ALA A 14 -11.87 5.38 -12.63
N GLN A 15 -10.88 5.98 -13.27
CA GLN A 15 -10.94 7.43 -13.56
C GLN A 15 -10.89 7.73 -15.06
N GLY A 16 -11.99 7.44 -15.75
CA GLY A 16 -12.37 8.12 -17.00
C GLY A 16 -13.46 9.14 -16.66
N GLN A 17 -13.21 10.41 -16.93
CA GLN A 17 -14.19 11.47 -16.77
C GLN A 17 -15.42 11.21 -17.65
N THR A 18 -16.49 10.72 -17.07
CA THR A 18 -17.87 10.87 -17.50
C THR A 18 -18.68 11.03 -16.23
N HIS A 19 -19.70 11.85 -16.26
CA HIS A 19 -20.68 12.06 -15.19
C HIS A 19 -20.91 10.75 -14.44
N ASP A 20 -20.36 10.68 -13.22
CA ASP A 20 -20.26 9.43 -12.46
C ASP A 20 -21.64 9.04 -11.93
N PRO A 21 -22.31 8.04 -12.52
CA PRO A 21 -23.69 7.73 -12.19
C PRO A 21 -23.85 7.07 -10.81
N GLY A 22 -22.75 6.80 -10.07
CA GLY A 22 -22.73 6.23 -8.72
C GLY A 22 -22.65 7.25 -7.60
N VAL A 23 -22.44 8.52 -7.92
CA VAL A 23 -22.30 9.59 -6.93
C VAL A 23 -23.67 10.15 -6.55
N LEU A 24 -23.99 10.10 -5.25
CA LEU A 24 -25.15 10.78 -4.67
C LEU A 24 -24.69 12.14 -4.13
N LYS A 25 -25.22 13.23 -4.67
CA LYS A 25 -24.93 14.57 -4.20
C LYS A 25 -26.16 15.22 -3.59
N VAL A 26 -26.11 15.55 -2.30
CA VAL A 26 -27.18 16.19 -1.54
C VAL A 26 -26.61 17.42 -0.85
N GLY A 27 -26.83 18.58 -1.45
CA GLY A 27 -26.24 19.83 -0.97
C GLY A 27 -24.69 19.75 -0.96
N PRO A 28 -24.03 20.01 0.18
CA PRO A 28 -22.58 19.95 0.30
C PRO A 28 -22.03 18.50 0.46
N VAL A 29 -22.92 17.51 0.56
CA VAL A 29 -22.53 16.11 0.79
C VAL A 29 -22.49 15.36 -0.52
N THR A 30 -21.37 14.68 -0.77
CA THR A 30 -21.17 13.75 -1.89
C THR A 30 -20.90 12.36 -1.33
N ILE A 31 -21.66 11.35 -1.75
CA ILE A 31 -21.53 9.95 -1.31
C ILE A 31 -21.26 9.08 -2.51
N GLN A 32 -20.20 8.29 -2.42
CA GLN A 32 -19.77 7.33 -3.46
C GLN A 32 -19.75 5.92 -2.85
N PRO A 33 -20.85 5.14 -2.95
CA PRO A 33 -20.84 3.75 -2.55
C PRO A 33 -20.27 2.86 -3.65
N THR A 34 -19.51 1.85 -3.25
CA THR A 34 -19.00 0.78 -4.13
C THR A 34 -19.19 -0.56 -3.44
N LEU A 35 -19.59 -1.57 -4.19
CA LEU A 35 -19.66 -2.95 -3.73
C LEU A 35 -18.85 -3.83 -4.68
N ALA A 36 -17.91 -4.59 -4.15
CA ALA A 36 -17.20 -5.59 -4.93
C ALA A 36 -17.36 -6.98 -4.34
N LEU A 37 -17.57 -7.96 -5.20
CA LEU A 37 -17.40 -9.38 -4.93
C LEU A 37 -16.08 -9.79 -5.57
N GLN A 38 -15.10 -10.17 -4.76
CA GLN A 38 -13.73 -10.42 -5.22
C GLN A 38 -13.29 -11.82 -4.83
N ASN A 39 -12.19 -12.26 -5.44
CA ASN A 39 -11.56 -13.53 -5.06
C ASN A 39 -12.50 -14.75 -5.20
N ILE A 40 -13.48 -14.69 -6.10
CA ILE A 40 -14.45 -15.78 -6.31
C ILE A 40 -13.73 -16.88 -7.10
N GLY A 41 -13.24 -17.90 -6.40
CA GLY A 41 -12.51 -18.99 -7.04
C GLY A 41 -11.75 -19.85 -6.06
N GLU A 42 -11.00 -20.79 -6.60
CA GLU A 42 -10.15 -21.68 -5.81
C GLU A 42 -8.76 -21.06 -5.62
N ASP A 43 -8.32 -21.03 -4.37
CA ASP A 43 -6.93 -20.73 -4.00
C ASP A 43 -6.22 -22.08 -3.83
N PRO A 44 -5.29 -22.45 -4.70
CA PRO A 44 -4.66 -23.76 -4.67
C PRO A 44 -3.63 -23.93 -3.56
N ASN A 45 -3.19 -22.82 -2.95
CA ASN A 45 -2.19 -22.83 -1.88
C ASN A 45 -2.45 -21.73 -0.86
N VAL A 46 -3.49 -21.91 -0.04
CA VAL A 46 -3.98 -20.92 0.95
C VAL A 46 -2.88 -20.47 1.91
N PHE A 47 -1.99 -21.38 2.28
CA PHE A 47 -0.91 -21.14 3.28
C PHE A 47 0.47 -20.89 2.65
N ASN A 48 0.57 -20.79 1.32
CA ASN A 48 1.85 -20.65 0.61
C ASN A 48 2.88 -21.71 1.00
N SER A 49 2.42 -22.94 1.27
CA SER A 49 3.28 -24.05 1.64
C SER A 49 4.11 -24.52 0.44
N ALA A 50 5.39 -24.81 0.69
CA ALA A 50 6.30 -25.39 -0.29
C ALA A 50 6.05 -26.87 -0.55
N THR A 51 5.66 -27.62 0.49
CA THR A 51 5.63 -29.09 0.48
C THR A 51 4.22 -29.67 0.56
N ASP A 52 3.28 -28.95 1.16
CA ASP A 52 1.89 -29.37 1.36
C ASP A 52 0.90 -28.23 1.00
N PRO A 53 0.73 -27.93 -0.29
CA PRO A 53 -0.22 -26.90 -0.72
C PRO A 53 -1.66 -27.33 -0.44
N GLN A 54 -2.37 -26.51 0.32
CA GLN A 54 -3.77 -26.73 0.69
C GLN A 54 -4.69 -25.82 -0.13
N SER A 55 -5.66 -26.41 -0.83
CA SER A 55 -6.60 -25.66 -1.65
C SER A 55 -7.92 -25.37 -0.93
N ASP A 56 -8.49 -24.19 -1.19
CA ASP A 56 -9.83 -23.83 -0.72
C ASP A 56 -10.54 -22.89 -1.69
N PHE A 57 -11.89 -22.97 -1.68
CA PHE A 57 -12.71 -21.98 -2.33
C PHE A 57 -12.77 -20.72 -1.47
N THR A 58 -12.54 -19.56 -2.12
CA THR A 58 -12.52 -18.26 -1.44
C THR A 58 -13.48 -17.28 -2.10
N MET A 59 -13.99 -16.33 -1.32
CA MET A 59 -14.77 -15.20 -1.78
C MET A 59 -14.60 -14.03 -0.80
N THR A 60 -14.62 -12.82 -1.31
CA THR A 60 -14.58 -11.61 -0.48
C THR A 60 -15.70 -10.66 -0.91
N ILE A 61 -16.48 -10.17 0.04
CA ILE A 61 -17.49 -9.12 -0.16
C ILE A 61 -16.95 -7.83 0.39
N SER A 62 -16.81 -6.81 -0.47
CA SER A 62 -16.13 -5.56 -0.15
C SER A 62 -17.03 -4.34 -0.38
N PRO A 63 -17.90 -3.97 0.58
CA PRO A 63 -18.56 -2.66 0.57
C PRO A 63 -17.56 -1.55 0.91
N LYS A 64 -17.64 -0.44 0.15
CA LYS A 64 -16.83 0.76 0.38
C LYS A 64 -17.72 1.99 0.27
N PHE A 65 -17.51 2.96 1.16
CA PHE A 65 -18.16 4.25 1.14
C PHE A 65 -17.10 5.36 1.18
N ASN A 66 -17.25 6.31 0.29
CA ASN A 66 -16.51 7.57 0.35
C ASN A 66 -17.52 8.71 0.48
N VAL A 67 -17.43 9.47 1.57
CA VAL A 67 -18.31 10.60 1.87
C VAL A 67 -17.48 11.86 1.94
N VAL A 68 -17.82 12.83 1.12
CA VAL A 68 -17.17 14.14 1.11
C VAL A 68 -18.21 15.18 1.51
N PHE A 69 -17.92 15.92 2.56
CA PHE A 69 -18.66 17.09 3.01
C PHE A 69 -17.81 18.32 2.70
N ASP A 70 -18.26 19.12 1.73
CA ASP A 70 -17.50 20.26 1.21
C ASP A 70 -18.29 21.56 1.46
N VAL A 71 -17.83 22.38 2.41
CA VAL A 71 -18.46 23.64 2.80
C VAL A 71 -17.46 24.78 2.79
N ARG A 72 -17.57 25.63 1.79
CA ARG A 72 -16.78 26.86 1.62
C ARG A 72 -15.26 26.63 1.72
N ARG A 73 -14.72 26.63 2.95
CA ARG A 73 -13.28 26.54 3.25
C ARG A 73 -12.89 25.26 3.97
N ALA A 74 -13.86 24.42 4.28
CA ALA A 74 -13.65 23.18 5.02
C ALA A 74 -14.13 22.00 4.18
N LYS A 75 -13.31 20.98 4.07
CA LYS A 75 -13.61 19.74 3.36
C LYS A 75 -13.31 18.56 4.26
N THR A 76 -14.38 17.91 4.70
CA THR A 76 -14.28 16.65 5.44
C THR A 76 -14.41 15.49 4.48
N THR A 77 -13.46 14.56 4.53
CA THR A 77 -13.52 13.31 3.75
C THR A 77 -13.54 12.13 4.71
N PHE A 78 -14.56 11.29 4.61
CA PHE A 78 -14.68 10.05 5.31
C PHE A 78 -14.64 8.89 4.32
N THR A 79 -13.72 7.94 4.52
CA THR A 79 -13.64 6.72 3.72
C THR A 79 -13.75 5.51 4.63
N GLN A 80 -14.63 4.59 4.28
CA GLN A 80 -14.80 3.31 4.94
C GLN A 80 -14.69 2.19 3.92
N THR A 81 -13.92 1.15 4.24
CA THR A 81 -13.86 -0.11 3.50
C THR A 81 -14.03 -1.26 4.47
N THR A 82 -14.84 -2.25 4.12
CA THR A 82 -14.97 -3.50 4.90
C THR A 82 -14.86 -4.66 3.93
N ASP A 83 -14.06 -5.67 4.28
CA ASP A 83 -13.93 -6.90 3.52
C ASP A 83 -14.40 -8.08 4.38
N TYR A 84 -15.44 -8.74 3.96
CA TYR A 84 -15.90 -10.01 4.53
C TYR A 84 -15.24 -11.14 3.76
N VAL A 85 -14.20 -11.74 4.36
CA VAL A 85 -13.39 -12.79 3.73
C VAL A 85 -13.94 -14.16 4.12
N TYR A 86 -14.27 -14.95 3.12
CA TYR A 86 -14.81 -16.29 3.28
C TYR A 86 -13.87 -17.35 2.69
N PHE A 87 -13.69 -18.43 3.44
CA PHE A 87 -13.03 -19.68 3.06
C PHE A 87 -13.98 -20.84 3.33
N LYS A 88 -14.10 -21.79 2.40
CA LYS A 88 -15.04 -22.89 2.55
C LYS A 88 -14.58 -23.91 3.58
N LYS A 89 -13.33 -24.37 3.51
CA LYS A 89 -12.77 -25.41 4.39
C LYS A 89 -12.11 -24.77 5.63
N PHE A 90 -11.25 -23.77 5.44
CA PHE A 90 -10.43 -23.19 6.51
C PHE A 90 -11.18 -22.06 7.22
N ALA A 91 -11.96 -22.43 8.25
CA ALA A 91 -12.73 -21.46 9.02
C ALA A 91 -11.84 -20.46 9.78
N SER A 92 -10.63 -20.85 10.17
CA SER A 92 -9.63 -19.99 10.78
C SER A 92 -9.22 -18.81 9.88
N GLU A 93 -9.26 -19.00 8.55
CA GLU A 93 -8.90 -17.98 7.58
C GLU A 93 -10.03 -16.98 7.26
N ARG A 94 -11.23 -17.26 7.75
CA ARG A 94 -12.37 -16.33 7.62
C ARG A 94 -12.14 -15.11 8.51
N GLY A 95 -12.60 -13.96 8.06
CA GLY A 95 -12.47 -12.76 8.86
C GLY A 95 -13.16 -11.55 8.25
N THR A 96 -13.31 -10.54 9.08
CA THR A 96 -13.74 -9.21 8.65
C THR A 96 -12.55 -8.27 8.78
N ASN A 97 -12.19 -7.65 7.66
CA ASN A 97 -11.20 -6.59 7.64
C ASN A 97 -11.93 -5.27 7.46
N TYR A 98 -11.50 -4.22 8.15
CA TYR A 98 -12.07 -2.90 7.97
C TYR A 98 -11.01 -1.81 8.02
N SER A 99 -11.29 -0.73 7.32
CA SER A 99 -10.47 0.48 7.35
C SER A 99 -11.37 1.70 7.38
N PHE A 100 -11.11 2.62 8.30
CA PHE A 100 -11.76 3.91 8.41
C PHE A 100 -10.72 5.01 8.30
N THR A 101 -11.00 6.03 7.52
CA THR A 101 -10.17 7.23 7.44
C THR A 101 -11.08 8.44 7.48
N LEU A 102 -10.77 9.37 8.37
CA LEU A 102 -11.38 10.68 8.45
C LEU A 102 -10.29 11.73 8.22
N ARG A 103 -10.54 12.66 7.33
CA ARG A 103 -9.65 13.78 7.05
C ARG A 103 -10.43 15.08 6.95
N GLU A 104 -9.93 16.09 7.61
CA GLU A 104 -10.40 17.46 7.53
C GLU A 104 -9.32 18.32 6.89
N ASP A 105 -9.65 19.02 5.83
CA ASP A 105 -8.81 20.03 5.17
C ASP A 105 -9.49 21.38 5.28
N VAL A 106 -8.74 22.41 5.68
CA VAL A 106 -9.28 23.79 5.84
C VAL A 106 -8.44 24.77 5.03
N GLU A 107 -9.09 25.66 4.30
CA GLU A 107 -8.43 26.70 3.51
C GLU A 107 -8.52 28.07 4.21
N LEU A 108 -7.38 28.55 4.75
CA LEU A 108 -7.25 29.82 5.46
C LEU A 108 -6.32 30.79 4.69
N GLY A 109 -6.66 31.07 3.45
CA GLY A 109 -5.86 31.94 2.57
C GLY A 109 -4.53 31.28 2.18
N ILE A 110 -3.42 31.73 2.78
CA ILE A 110 -2.09 31.15 2.51
C ILE A 110 -1.86 29.85 3.28
N LEU A 111 -2.62 29.59 4.35
CA LEU A 111 -2.49 28.41 5.19
C LEU A 111 -3.53 27.36 4.79
N GLN A 112 -3.12 26.10 4.77
CA GLN A 112 -3.97 24.94 4.48
C GLN A 112 -3.77 23.87 5.57
N PRO A 113 -4.26 24.12 6.80
CA PRO A 113 -4.18 23.13 7.86
C PRO A 113 -5.04 21.92 7.54
N PHE A 114 -4.60 20.76 8.00
CA PHE A 114 -5.34 19.52 7.94
C PHE A 114 -5.14 18.69 9.21
N ALA A 115 -6.12 17.83 9.46
CA ALA A 115 -6.02 16.76 10.44
C ALA A 115 -6.56 15.46 9.83
N SER A 116 -5.98 14.33 10.19
CA SER A 116 -6.49 13.02 9.76
C SER A 116 -6.35 11.98 10.85
N ALA A 117 -7.30 11.05 10.87
CA ALA A 117 -7.27 9.87 11.71
C ALA A 117 -7.65 8.66 10.86
N SER A 118 -6.92 7.56 11.01
CA SER A 118 -7.26 6.30 10.37
C SER A 118 -7.07 5.13 11.31
N THR A 119 -7.90 4.12 11.14
CA THR A 119 -7.75 2.83 11.81
C THR A 119 -8.03 1.72 10.82
N THR A 120 -7.22 0.67 10.87
CA THR A 120 -7.37 -0.53 10.04
C THR A 120 -7.23 -1.75 10.92
N SER A 121 -8.17 -2.68 10.81
CA SER A 121 -8.08 -4.01 11.40
C SER A 121 -8.16 -5.03 10.28
N SER A 122 -7.18 -5.88 10.17
CA SER A 122 -7.15 -6.84 9.06
C SER A 122 -6.49 -8.16 9.44
N LYS A 123 -6.97 -9.25 8.85
CA LYS A 123 -6.29 -10.54 8.82
C LYS A 123 -5.81 -10.78 7.39
N ASN A 124 -4.63 -10.30 7.07
CA ASN A 124 -4.02 -10.42 5.75
C ASN A 124 -2.50 -10.66 5.86
N ARG A 125 -1.86 -10.92 4.74
CA ARG A 125 -0.40 -10.99 4.67
C ARG A 125 0.19 -9.59 4.83
N ILE A 126 1.13 -9.46 5.76
CA ILE A 126 1.69 -8.17 6.18
C ILE A 126 2.59 -7.59 5.09
N ASN A 127 3.44 -8.44 4.54
CA ASN A 127 4.42 -8.10 3.51
C ASN A 127 4.83 -9.37 2.73
N ASN A 128 5.82 -9.28 1.86
CA ASN A 128 6.31 -10.43 1.09
C ASN A 128 7.19 -11.37 1.92
N GLU A 129 7.65 -10.95 3.09
CA GLU A 129 8.42 -11.79 4.01
C GLU A 129 7.49 -12.65 4.86
N VAL A 130 6.54 -12.00 5.57
CA VAL A 130 5.51 -12.66 6.37
C VAL A 130 4.30 -12.89 5.47
N ASP A 131 4.32 -14.02 4.79
CA ASP A 131 3.35 -14.39 3.77
C ASP A 131 2.19 -15.25 4.28
N GLU A 132 2.08 -15.42 5.58
CA GLU A 132 0.90 -15.90 6.28
C GLU A 132 -0.07 -14.75 6.63
N ARG A 133 -1.33 -15.08 6.81
CA ARG A 133 -2.36 -14.13 7.21
C ARG A 133 -2.35 -13.98 8.72
N ALA A 134 -2.11 -12.77 9.19
CA ALA A 134 -2.10 -12.45 10.61
C ALA A 134 -3.06 -11.31 10.92
N ARG A 135 -3.79 -11.44 12.03
CA ARG A 135 -4.65 -10.38 12.55
C ARG A 135 -3.81 -9.29 13.15
N HIS A 136 -4.01 -8.07 12.66
CA HIS A 136 -3.34 -6.90 13.19
C HIS A 136 -4.19 -5.64 13.04
N ASP A 137 -3.99 -4.71 13.94
CA ASP A 137 -4.61 -3.41 13.98
C ASP A 137 -3.56 -2.32 13.79
N THR A 138 -3.90 -1.31 13.01
CA THR A 138 -3.05 -0.13 12.82
C THR A 138 -3.90 1.12 13.01
N THR A 139 -3.40 2.07 13.81
CA THR A 139 -4.03 3.37 14.00
C THR A 139 -3.03 4.47 13.65
N GLU A 140 -3.45 5.49 12.93
CA GLU A 140 -2.63 6.65 12.63
C GLU A 140 -3.40 7.95 12.86
N PHE A 141 -2.73 8.91 13.48
CA PHE A 141 -3.16 10.29 13.59
C PHE A 141 -2.11 11.20 12.94
N ALA A 142 -2.56 12.14 12.15
CA ALA A 142 -1.67 13.14 11.55
C ALA A 142 -2.32 14.52 11.57
N VAL A 143 -1.49 15.52 11.79
CA VAL A 143 -1.85 16.93 11.69
C VAL A 143 -0.77 17.66 10.90
N GLY A 144 -1.16 18.66 10.15
CA GLY A 144 -0.18 19.41 9.36
C GLY A 144 -0.76 20.67 8.74
N THR A 145 0.07 21.37 8.01
CA THR A 145 -0.33 22.54 7.25
C THR A 145 0.50 22.71 5.99
N GLY A 146 -0.14 23.07 4.90
CA GLY A 146 0.50 23.67 3.75
C GLY A 146 0.56 25.20 3.89
N VAL A 147 1.61 25.82 3.41
CA VAL A 147 1.79 27.29 3.39
C VAL A 147 2.14 27.73 1.98
N ARG A 148 1.30 28.47 1.31
CA ARG A 148 1.59 29.08 0.01
C ARG A 148 2.34 30.39 0.25
N LEU A 149 3.64 30.41 -0.01
CA LEU A 149 4.45 31.62 0.13
C LEU A 149 4.27 32.56 -1.07
N PHE A 150 4.28 31.99 -2.26
CA PHE A 150 4.12 32.71 -3.53
C PHE A 150 3.21 31.89 -4.47
N THR A 151 2.94 32.43 -5.65
CA THR A 151 2.08 31.77 -6.65
C THR A 151 2.51 30.35 -7.00
N ARG A 152 3.80 30.05 -6.90
CA ARG A 152 4.38 28.75 -7.29
C ARG A 152 5.14 28.04 -6.18
N THR A 153 5.39 28.70 -5.05
CA THR A 153 6.23 28.18 -3.97
C THR A 153 5.38 27.83 -2.76
N HIS A 154 5.59 26.65 -2.21
CA HIS A 154 4.90 26.20 -1.02
C HIS A 154 5.85 25.52 -0.04
N LEU A 155 5.46 25.55 1.22
CA LEU A 155 6.04 24.75 2.29
C LEU A 155 4.97 23.81 2.81
N SER A 156 5.35 22.68 3.39
CA SER A 156 4.44 21.87 4.18
C SER A 156 5.11 21.32 5.42
N PHE A 157 4.30 21.14 6.47
CA PHE A 157 4.72 20.51 7.72
C PHE A 157 3.67 19.52 8.13
N LYS A 158 4.11 18.33 8.58
CA LYS A 158 3.20 17.29 9.07
C LYS A 158 3.86 16.58 10.25
N ALA A 159 3.09 16.37 11.31
CA ALA A 159 3.42 15.48 12.41
C ALA A 159 2.44 14.30 12.39
N ARG A 160 2.95 13.09 12.62
CA ARG A 160 2.13 11.88 12.67
C ARG A 160 2.55 10.98 13.81
N ARG A 161 1.58 10.22 14.29
CA ARG A 161 1.79 9.12 15.23
C ARG A 161 1.00 7.93 14.74
N SER A 162 1.64 6.77 14.62
CA SER A 162 0.97 5.52 14.33
C SER A 162 1.35 4.45 15.34
N SER A 163 0.45 3.48 15.54
CA SER A 163 0.68 2.26 16.29
C SER A 163 0.26 1.05 15.47
N ALA A 164 0.96 -0.05 15.65
CA ALA A 164 0.59 -1.34 15.11
C ALA A 164 0.57 -2.35 16.26
N THR A 165 -0.46 -3.18 16.30
CA THR A 165 -0.63 -4.25 17.29
C THR A 165 -1.10 -5.51 16.60
N PHE A 166 -0.53 -6.64 16.96
CA PHE A 166 -0.87 -7.96 16.44
C PHE A 166 -1.64 -8.74 17.49
N ASP A 167 -2.51 -9.64 17.03
CA ASP A 167 -3.14 -10.58 17.95
C ASP A 167 -2.04 -11.43 18.61
N PRO A 168 -2.02 -11.57 19.96
CA PRO A 168 -0.97 -12.32 20.67
C PRO A 168 -0.83 -13.78 20.26
N THR A 169 -1.85 -14.35 19.64
CA THR A 169 -1.86 -15.74 19.17
C THR A 169 -1.24 -15.91 17.76
N GLU A 170 -1.04 -14.82 17.04
CA GLU A 170 -0.49 -14.86 15.69
C GLU A 170 1.02 -15.09 15.72
N THR A 171 1.43 -16.16 15.08
CA THR A 171 2.83 -16.56 14.97
C THR A 171 3.21 -16.79 13.51
N PHE A 172 4.46 -16.58 13.18
CA PHE A 172 5.02 -16.91 11.88
C PHE A 172 6.33 -17.65 12.08
N ARG A 173 6.41 -18.91 11.62
CA ARG A 173 7.59 -19.78 11.76
C ARG A 173 8.09 -19.92 13.20
N GLY A 174 7.17 -19.95 14.15
CA GLY A 174 7.48 -20.08 15.57
C GLY A 174 7.78 -18.76 16.30
N GLU A 175 7.93 -17.66 15.57
CA GLU A 175 8.11 -16.34 16.16
C GLU A 175 6.76 -15.66 16.38
N SER A 176 6.58 -15.02 17.53
CA SER A 176 5.38 -14.21 17.81
C SER A 176 5.41 -12.90 17.03
N LEU A 177 4.39 -12.65 16.21
CA LEU A 177 4.29 -11.42 15.43
C LEU A 177 4.01 -10.19 16.31
N SER A 178 3.28 -10.35 17.43
CA SER A 178 3.10 -9.28 18.39
C SER A 178 4.43 -8.91 19.05
N HIS A 179 5.24 -9.89 19.43
CA HIS A 179 6.57 -9.62 20.00
C HIS A 179 7.49 -8.93 18.99
N ALA A 180 7.43 -9.32 17.73
CA ALA A 180 8.30 -8.79 16.68
C ALA A 180 7.89 -7.39 16.19
N PHE A 181 6.60 -7.06 16.19
CA PHE A 181 6.08 -5.91 15.43
C PHE A 181 5.17 -4.96 16.20
N ASP A 182 4.68 -5.30 17.41
CA ASP A 182 3.92 -4.35 18.21
C ASP A 182 4.77 -3.14 18.53
N GLY A 183 4.20 -1.96 18.31
CA GLY A 183 4.96 -0.74 18.57
C GLY A 183 4.32 0.50 17.98
N HIS A 184 5.05 1.58 18.09
CA HIS A 184 4.59 2.88 17.65
C HIS A 184 5.67 3.66 16.90
N LEU A 185 5.22 4.49 15.99
CA LEU A 185 6.03 5.41 15.21
C LEU A 185 5.61 6.84 15.48
N ARG A 186 6.57 7.74 15.68
CA ARG A 186 6.40 9.18 15.59
C ARG A 186 7.16 9.68 14.37
N GLY A 187 6.51 10.50 13.54
CA GLY A 187 7.10 11.02 12.33
C GLY A 187 6.85 12.51 12.16
N TYR A 188 7.83 13.20 11.64
CA TYR A 188 7.77 14.61 11.28
C TYR A 188 8.24 14.77 9.85
N ASP A 189 7.40 15.39 9.03
CA ASP A 189 7.73 15.71 7.65
C ASP A 189 7.76 17.23 7.47
N ALA A 190 8.77 17.72 6.77
CA ALA A 190 8.84 19.10 6.29
C ALA A 190 9.18 19.07 4.80
N SER A 191 8.49 19.88 3.99
CA SER A 191 8.85 20.03 2.59
C SER A 191 8.89 21.47 2.14
N ALA A 192 9.72 21.73 1.15
CA ALA A 192 9.75 22.97 0.39
C ALA A 192 9.66 22.62 -1.10
N GLY A 193 8.74 23.26 -1.79
CA GLY A 193 8.46 22.91 -3.17
C GLY A 193 8.10 24.08 -4.08
N VAL A 194 8.18 23.80 -5.38
CA VAL A 194 7.85 24.75 -6.44
C VAL A 194 7.03 24.05 -7.53
N SER A 195 5.97 24.70 -7.97
CA SER A 195 5.21 24.29 -9.15
C SER A 195 5.99 24.72 -10.41
N LEU A 196 6.63 23.74 -11.05
CA LEU A 196 7.41 23.97 -12.29
C LEU A 196 6.48 24.33 -13.46
N THR A 197 5.38 23.59 -13.54
CA THR A 197 4.29 23.82 -14.48
C THR A 197 2.94 23.65 -13.75
N PRO A 198 1.79 23.98 -14.36
CA PRO A 198 0.48 23.67 -13.76
C PRO A 198 0.25 22.16 -13.49
N LEU A 199 1.03 21.28 -14.13
CA LEU A 199 0.87 19.83 -14.03
C LEU A 199 2.07 19.13 -13.36
N THR A 200 3.11 19.89 -12.98
CA THR A 200 4.34 19.30 -12.41
C THR A 200 4.83 20.14 -11.24
N ALA A 201 5.06 19.51 -10.11
CA ALA A 201 5.70 20.11 -8.94
C ALA A 201 7.01 19.39 -8.62
N PHE A 202 7.93 20.14 -8.02
CA PHE A 202 9.16 19.61 -7.44
C PHE A 202 9.22 20.00 -5.97
N ASP A 203 9.45 19.03 -5.11
CA ASP A 203 9.56 19.20 -3.67
C ASP A 203 10.84 18.55 -3.15
N VAL A 204 11.44 19.12 -2.11
CA VAL A 204 12.42 18.44 -1.29
C VAL A 204 11.74 18.11 0.04
N VAL A 205 11.61 16.82 0.32
CA VAL A 205 10.93 16.32 1.52
C VAL A 205 11.98 15.83 2.51
N PHE A 206 11.91 16.34 3.73
CA PHE A 206 12.68 15.91 4.89
C PHE A 206 11.74 15.13 5.80
N THR A 207 12.11 13.92 6.20
CA THR A 207 11.34 13.10 7.11
C THR A 207 12.22 12.62 8.26
N GLU A 208 11.78 12.86 9.48
CA GLU A 208 12.33 12.26 10.70
C GLU A 208 11.32 11.26 11.26
N GLU A 209 11.77 10.05 11.60
CA GLU A 209 10.92 9.00 12.16
C GLU A 209 11.61 8.37 13.37
N GLN A 210 10.84 8.11 14.40
CA GLN A 210 11.23 7.39 15.61
C GLN A 210 10.34 6.16 15.74
N GLN A 211 10.90 4.98 15.43
CA GLN A 211 10.22 3.71 15.59
C GLN A 211 10.59 3.08 16.93
N ARG A 212 9.59 2.67 17.69
CA ARG A 212 9.75 2.00 18.98
C ARG A 212 8.86 0.77 19.02
N PHE A 213 9.45 -0.36 19.43
CA PHE A 213 8.79 -1.64 19.57
C PHE A 213 8.56 -1.91 21.06
N ASP A 214 7.38 -2.43 21.38
CA ASP A 214 6.95 -2.58 22.77
C ASP A 214 7.65 -3.78 23.45
N PHE A 215 7.92 -4.84 22.70
CA PHE A 215 8.51 -6.07 23.21
C PHE A 215 9.90 -6.39 22.65
N ALA A 216 10.33 -5.71 21.60
CA ALA A 216 11.60 -5.93 20.91
C ALA A 216 12.43 -4.62 20.81
N PRO A 217 12.97 -4.12 21.95
CA PRO A 217 13.67 -2.83 21.99
C PRO A 217 14.94 -2.80 21.13
N GLU A 218 15.55 -3.94 20.81
CA GLU A 218 16.68 -4.09 19.89
C GLU A 218 16.32 -3.65 18.46
N ARG A 219 15.03 -3.60 18.11
CA ARG A 219 14.50 -3.13 16.82
C ARG A 219 14.26 -1.62 16.78
N ASN A 220 14.39 -0.94 17.92
CA ASN A 220 14.18 0.51 17.99
C ASN A 220 15.19 1.24 17.10
N ALA A 221 14.70 2.16 16.28
CA ALA A 221 15.55 2.96 15.41
C ALA A 221 15.04 4.39 15.24
N ASP A 222 15.95 5.27 14.92
CA ASP A 222 15.66 6.61 14.40
C ASP A 222 16.04 6.66 12.92
N THR A 223 15.25 7.37 12.14
CA THR A 223 15.43 7.49 10.70
C THR A 223 15.37 8.94 10.29
N LEU A 224 16.31 9.36 9.45
CA LEU A 224 16.24 10.61 8.70
C LEU A 224 16.22 10.30 7.21
N ARG A 225 15.32 10.93 6.46
CA ARG A 225 15.25 10.86 5.00
C ARG A 225 15.26 12.25 4.37
N VAL A 226 15.91 12.36 3.24
CA VAL A 226 15.85 13.54 2.38
C VAL A 226 15.53 13.07 0.97
N MET A 227 14.38 13.47 0.46
CA MET A 227 13.85 12.96 -0.79
C MET A 227 13.41 14.09 -1.74
N PRO A 228 14.26 14.52 -2.68
CA PRO A 228 13.80 15.20 -3.89
C PRO A 228 12.67 14.41 -4.56
N THR A 229 11.56 15.08 -4.80
CA THR A 229 10.31 14.45 -5.27
C THR A 229 9.72 15.26 -6.42
N PHE A 230 9.47 14.60 -7.54
CA PHE A 230 8.65 15.13 -8.64
C PHE A 230 7.23 14.60 -8.51
N SER A 231 6.26 15.49 -8.59
CA SER A 231 4.83 15.15 -8.60
C SER A 231 4.20 15.56 -9.93
N PHE A 232 3.51 14.63 -10.57
CA PHE A 232 2.84 14.83 -11.85
C PHE A 232 1.33 14.73 -11.66
N SER A 233 0.60 15.73 -12.14
CA SER A 233 -0.86 15.82 -11.99
C SER A 233 -1.57 14.64 -12.66
N PRO A 234 -2.63 14.09 -12.05
CA PRO A 234 -3.49 13.08 -12.69
C PRO A 234 -4.13 13.54 -14.01
N LEU A 235 -4.23 14.85 -14.23
CA LEU A 235 -4.76 15.46 -15.47
C LEU A 235 -3.73 15.50 -16.60
N GLY A 236 -2.46 15.21 -16.32
CA GLY A 236 -1.39 15.16 -17.32
C GLY A 236 -1.33 13.82 -18.04
N LEU A 237 -0.60 13.82 -19.16
CA LEU A 237 -0.23 12.58 -19.87
C LEU A 237 0.58 11.64 -18.96
N LEU A 238 1.53 12.19 -18.22
CA LEU A 238 2.28 11.54 -17.16
C LEU A 238 1.67 11.93 -15.81
N ASN A 239 1.39 10.95 -14.97
CA ASN A 239 0.84 11.14 -13.63
C ASN A 239 1.63 10.33 -12.60
N GLY A 240 1.51 10.74 -11.31
CA GLY A 240 2.16 10.03 -10.22
C GLY A 240 3.27 10.82 -9.53
N THR A 241 4.17 10.12 -8.86
CA THR A 241 5.29 10.70 -8.11
C THR A 241 6.59 9.94 -8.37
N ALA A 242 7.71 10.65 -8.38
CA ALA A 242 9.04 10.07 -8.46
C ALA A 242 9.94 10.73 -7.40
N ALA A 243 10.23 9.99 -6.35
CA ALA A 243 11.08 10.40 -5.24
C ALA A 243 12.35 9.56 -5.20
N PHE A 244 13.50 10.24 -5.11
CA PHE A 244 14.82 9.65 -5.01
C PHE A 244 15.55 10.32 -3.87
N GLY A 245 16.26 9.60 -3.03
CA GLY A 245 16.89 10.27 -1.93
C GLY A 245 17.82 9.41 -1.11
N TYR A 246 18.09 9.89 0.06
CA TYR A 246 19.01 9.29 1.02
C TYR A 246 18.27 9.01 2.32
N ARG A 247 18.51 7.84 2.89
CA ARG A 247 18.02 7.43 4.21
C ARG A 247 19.18 7.11 5.13
N SER A 248 19.16 7.71 6.31
CA SER A 248 19.97 7.32 7.45
C SER A 248 19.06 6.59 8.43
N PHE A 249 19.21 5.28 8.55
CA PHE A 249 18.53 4.42 9.51
C PHE A 249 19.51 4.04 10.60
N THR A 250 19.24 4.47 11.82
CA THR A 250 20.14 4.32 12.98
C THR A 250 19.44 3.52 14.06
N PRO A 251 19.71 2.20 14.15
CA PRO A 251 19.24 1.37 15.26
C PRO A 251 19.73 1.91 16.61
N LYS A 252 18.92 1.69 17.65
CA LYS A 252 19.32 2.03 19.03
C LYS A 252 20.23 0.97 19.64
N ASP A 253 20.09 -0.28 19.19
CA ASP A 253 20.99 -1.36 19.56
C ASP A 253 22.27 -1.29 18.68
N PRO A 254 23.46 -1.12 19.28
CA PRO A 254 24.72 -1.06 18.55
C PRO A 254 25.11 -2.40 17.86
N ALA A 255 24.49 -3.53 18.24
CA ALA A 255 24.69 -4.81 17.60
C ALA A 255 24.00 -4.89 16.22
N VAL A 256 23.01 -4.04 15.96
CA VAL A 256 22.30 -3.99 14.68
C VAL A 256 23.01 -3.01 13.76
N PRO A 257 23.44 -3.41 12.57
CA PRO A 257 24.13 -2.51 11.65
C PRO A 257 23.21 -1.35 11.20
N ALA A 258 23.77 -0.16 11.15
CA ALA A 258 23.09 1.01 10.60
C ALA A 258 23.04 0.93 9.06
N TYR A 259 22.02 1.54 8.45
CA TYR A 259 21.97 1.73 7.01
C TYR A 259 22.05 3.21 6.66
N HIS A 260 22.97 3.52 5.78
CA HIS A 260 23.13 4.86 5.23
C HIS A 260 23.23 4.73 3.71
N GLY A 261 22.16 5.08 2.99
CA GLY A 261 22.17 4.81 1.56
C GLY A 261 21.01 5.37 0.78
N PHE A 262 21.05 5.08 -0.51
CA PHE A 262 20.05 5.50 -1.47
C PHE A 262 18.73 4.77 -1.26
N VAL A 263 17.66 5.54 -1.29
CA VAL A 263 16.26 5.06 -1.27
C VAL A 263 15.49 5.69 -2.42
N THR A 264 14.49 4.98 -2.90
CA THR A 264 13.63 5.48 -3.98
C THR A 264 12.20 5.01 -3.82
N GLN A 265 11.28 5.87 -4.23
CA GLN A 265 9.86 5.56 -4.31
C GLN A 265 9.30 6.23 -5.57
N VAL A 266 9.02 5.43 -6.59
CA VAL A 266 8.43 5.88 -7.84
C VAL A 266 7.09 5.18 -8.03
N THR A 267 6.07 5.97 -8.31
CA THR A 267 4.79 5.49 -8.82
C THR A 267 4.43 6.41 -9.97
N ALA A 268 4.52 5.93 -11.18
CA ALA A 268 4.28 6.72 -12.37
C ALA A 268 3.36 5.99 -13.33
N GLY A 269 2.50 6.75 -13.99
CA GLY A 269 1.58 6.25 -15.00
C GLY A 269 1.57 7.15 -16.23
N ILE A 270 1.40 6.54 -17.39
CA ILE A 270 1.21 7.25 -18.66
C ILE A 270 0.00 6.66 -19.42
N THR A 271 -0.83 7.54 -19.96
CA THR A 271 -1.92 7.12 -20.85
C THR A 271 -1.57 7.47 -22.28
N VAL A 272 -1.50 6.46 -23.14
CA VAL A 272 -1.13 6.60 -24.55
C VAL A 272 -2.33 6.23 -25.43
N PHE A 273 -2.60 7.04 -26.45
CA PHE A 273 -3.73 6.85 -27.38
C PHE A 273 -5.08 6.67 -26.67
N GLU A 274 -5.27 7.30 -25.48
CA GLU A 274 -6.49 7.27 -24.67
C GLU A 274 -6.95 5.88 -24.18
N ARG A 275 -6.29 4.81 -24.63
CA ARG A 275 -6.69 3.42 -24.39
C ARG A 275 -5.63 2.57 -23.69
N HIS A 276 -4.35 2.90 -23.86
CA HIS A 276 -3.26 2.19 -23.22
C HIS A 276 -2.82 2.96 -21.98
N ARG A 277 -2.89 2.30 -20.83
CA ARG A 277 -2.35 2.82 -19.58
C ARG A 277 -1.18 1.97 -19.15
N LEU A 278 -0.03 2.58 -19.06
CA LEU A 278 1.18 1.96 -18.53
C LEU A 278 1.43 2.57 -17.15
N SER A 279 1.69 1.76 -16.15
CA SER A 279 2.13 2.23 -14.85
C SER A 279 3.32 1.44 -14.36
N THR A 280 4.16 2.09 -13.55
CA THR A 280 5.31 1.48 -12.91
C THR A 280 5.39 1.88 -11.46
N THR A 281 5.88 0.95 -10.63
CA THR A 281 6.21 1.18 -9.24
C THR A 281 7.62 0.70 -9.00
N ILE A 282 8.47 1.56 -8.42
CA ILE A 282 9.84 1.19 -8.05
C ILE A 282 10.02 1.63 -6.59
N VAL A 283 10.46 0.71 -5.76
CA VAL A 283 10.73 0.97 -4.33
C VAL A 283 12.08 0.38 -3.95
N ARG A 284 12.90 1.19 -3.30
CA ARG A 284 14.05 0.71 -2.54
C ARG A 284 14.02 1.36 -1.18
N ASP A 285 13.87 0.56 -0.13
CA ASP A 285 13.82 1.08 1.24
C ASP A 285 14.21 -0.01 2.25
N VAL A 286 14.47 0.41 3.50
CA VAL A 286 14.65 -0.46 4.66
C VAL A 286 13.29 -0.93 5.17
N THR A 287 13.15 -2.23 5.39
CA THR A 287 11.95 -2.85 5.94
C THR A 287 12.33 -3.73 7.12
N TYR A 288 11.57 -3.68 8.21
CA TYR A 288 11.78 -4.56 9.36
C TYR A 288 11.42 -6.00 9.03
N SER A 289 12.27 -6.91 9.46
CA SER A 289 12.07 -8.36 9.36
C SER A 289 11.38 -8.89 10.62
N TYR A 290 10.68 -10.02 10.54
CA TYR A 290 10.22 -10.75 11.72
C TYR A 290 11.35 -11.49 12.42
N ASP A 291 12.42 -11.79 11.69
CA ASP A 291 13.56 -12.59 12.15
C ASP A 291 14.40 -11.78 13.16
N ALA A 292 14.61 -12.34 14.34
CA ALA A 292 15.43 -11.71 15.39
C ALA A 292 16.92 -11.62 15.02
N THR A 293 17.40 -12.51 14.13
CA THR A 293 18.80 -12.53 13.69
C THR A 293 19.08 -11.55 12.55
N ALA A 294 18.04 -11.10 11.85
CA ALA A 294 18.12 -10.13 10.78
C ALA A 294 17.01 -9.08 10.95
N VAL A 295 17.23 -8.11 11.85
CA VAL A 295 16.23 -7.12 12.29
C VAL A 295 15.60 -6.34 11.14
N TYR A 296 16.32 -6.18 10.03
CA TYR A 296 15.79 -5.53 8.82
C TYR A 296 16.40 -6.11 7.54
N TYR A 297 15.75 -5.83 6.43
CA TYR A 297 16.26 -6.10 5.08
C TYR A 297 16.10 -4.87 4.19
N ILE A 298 16.88 -4.80 3.11
CA ILE A 298 16.70 -3.83 2.05
C ILE A 298 15.74 -4.44 1.02
N GLN A 299 14.56 -3.85 0.92
CA GLN A 299 13.60 -4.20 -0.11
C GLN A 299 13.92 -3.46 -1.40
N ASN A 300 14.05 -4.20 -2.52
CA ASN A 300 14.07 -3.65 -3.86
C ASN A 300 12.88 -4.24 -4.63
N SER A 301 11.93 -3.39 -4.96
CA SER A 301 10.72 -3.77 -5.69
C SER A 301 10.63 -3.02 -6.99
N ILE A 302 10.31 -3.74 -8.05
CA ILE A 302 9.94 -3.17 -9.34
C ILE A 302 8.69 -3.85 -9.84
N GLY A 303 7.70 -3.05 -10.23
CA GLY A 303 6.45 -3.53 -10.81
C GLY A 303 6.07 -2.68 -12.02
N GLY A 304 5.34 -3.31 -12.93
CA GLY A 304 4.75 -2.62 -14.08
C GLY A 304 3.40 -3.21 -14.42
N THR A 305 2.47 -2.39 -14.86
CA THR A 305 1.19 -2.82 -15.39
C THR A 305 0.92 -2.15 -16.74
N TRP A 306 0.32 -2.91 -17.63
CA TRP A 306 -0.26 -2.40 -18.85
C TRP A 306 -1.74 -2.74 -18.89
N ALA A 307 -2.59 -1.71 -18.99
CA ALA A 307 -4.02 -1.87 -19.15
C ALA A 307 -4.44 -1.33 -20.52
N TYR A 308 -5.30 -2.06 -21.19
CA TYR A 308 -5.80 -1.73 -22.51
C TYR A 308 -7.32 -1.84 -22.56
N GLN A 309 -7.99 -0.79 -23.04
CA GLN A 309 -9.43 -0.77 -23.24
C GLN A 309 -9.78 -1.18 -24.67
N ILE A 310 -10.44 -2.33 -24.82
CA ILE A 310 -10.87 -2.89 -26.09
C ILE A 310 -12.31 -2.46 -26.38
N GLY A 311 -12.47 -1.46 -27.24
CA GLY A 311 -13.79 -0.93 -27.57
C GLY A 311 -14.49 -0.27 -26.36
N ARG A 312 -15.82 -0.44 -26.27
CA ARG A 312 -16.64 0.24 -25.24
C ARG A 312 -16.86 -0.57 -23.96
N GLY A 313 -16.59 -1.85 -23.96
CA GLY A 313 -16.96 -2.71 -22.82
C GLY A 313 -15.86 -3.61 -22.29
N PHE A 314 -14.94 -4.07 -23.14
CA PHE A 314 -13.85 -4.95 -22.71
C PHE A 314 -12.62 -4.17 -22.30
N ASP A 315 -11.96 -4.65 -21.28
CA ASP A 315 -10.64 -4.20 -20.85
C ASP A 315 -9.75 -5.41 -20.54
N THR A 316 -8.45 -5.24 -20.69
CA THR A 316 -7.46 -6.24 -20.29
C THR A 316 -6.34 -5.56 -19.51
N GLN A 317 -5.75 -6.30 -18.58
CA GLN A 317 -4.61 -5.86 -17.81
C GLN A 317 -3.57 -6.96 -17.73
N LEU A 318 -2.31 -6.58 -17.90
CA LEU A 318 -1.14 -7.42 -17.64
C LEU A 318 -0.27 -6.71 -16.63
N GLY A 319 0.20 -7.45 -15.64
CA GLY A 319 1.09 -6.95 -14.59
C GLY A 319 2.26 -7.88 -14.36
N ALA A 320 3.38 -7.33 -13.94
CA ALA A 320 4.50 -8.07 -13.42
C ALA A 320 5.14 -7.31 -12.27
N THR A 321 5.51 -8.02 -11.21
CA THR A 321 6.19 -7.45 -10.05
C THR A 321 7.33 -8.38 -9.61
N ARG A 322 8.46 -7.80 -9.26
CA ARG A 322 9.58 -8.51 -8.64
C ARG A 322 10.03 -7.77 -7.40
N ASN A 323 10.13 -8.49 -6.29
CA ASN A 323 10.65 -8.02 -5.01
C ASN A 323 11.89 -8.83 -4.66
N LEU A 324 12.99 -8.15 -4.37
CA LEU A 324 14.21 -8.69 -3.80
C LEU A 324 14.32 -8.17 -2.36
N MET A 325 14.43 -9.08 -1.40
CA MET A 325 14.63 -8.82 0.02
C MET A 325 16.05 -9.24 0.37
N HIS A 326 16.92 -8.27 0.59
CA HIS A 326 18.32 -8.49 0.94
C HIS A 326 18.51 -8.31 2.44
N TYR A 327 18.73 -9.44 3.15
CA TYR A 327 18.81 -9.48 4.61
C TYR A 327 20.18 -9.04 5.11
N HIS A 328 20.17 -8.17 6.12
CA HIS A 328 21.37 -7.73 6.85
C HIS A 328 21.42 -8.45 8.19
N GLN A 329 22.19 -9.53 8.25
CA GLN A 329 22.32 -10.34 9.44
C GLN A 329 23.27 -9.71 10.45
N THR A 330 22.97 -9.87 11.74
CA THR A 330 23.81 -9.42 12.86
C THR A 330 25.01 -10.35 13.13
N ALA A 331 25.02 -11.57 12.59
CA ALA A 331 26.08 -12.56 12.76
C ALA A 331 26.74 -12.93 11.43
N THR A 332 27.95 -13.52 11.52
CA THR A 332 28.91 -13.88 10.49
C THR A 332 28.44 -14.80 9.34
N THR A 333 27.18 -15.13 9.24
CA THR A 333 26.58 -15.88 8.13
C THR A 333 26.24 -14.90 7.01
N GLY A 334 26.73 -15.18 5.82
CA GLY A 334 26.66 -14.27 4.66
C GLY A 334 25.25 -13.76 4.33
N ALA A 335 25.21 -12.69 3.55
CA ALA A 335 23.96 -12.11 3.05
C ALA A 335 23.12 -13.18 2.33
N ALA A 336 21.82 -13.20 2.60
CA ALA A 336 20.87 -14.11 1.97
C ALA A 336 19.75 -13.32 1.34
N ASP A 337 19.27 -13.78 0.20
CA ASP A 337 18.24 -13.12 -0.59
C ASP A 337 16.96 -13.94 -0.68
N ASP A 338 15.84 -13.27 -0.53
CA ASP A 338 14.53 -13.81 -0.93
C ASP A 338 14.02 -13.02 -2.16
N ILE A 339 13.55 -13.75 -3.16
CA ILE A 339 13.00 -13.18 -4.39
C ILE A 339 11.55 -13.62 -4.55
N TYR A 340 10.64 -12.65 -4.55
CA TYR A 340 9.25 -12.86 -4.90
C TYR A 340 8.96 -12.26 -6.26
N THR A 341 8.32 -13.03 -7.15
CA THR A 341 7.90 -12.58 -8.48
C THR A 341 6.43 -12.92 -8.66
N SER A 342 5.64 -11.99 -9.19
CA SER A 342 4.25 -12.25 -9.59
C SER A 342 3.97 -11.73 -10.99
N TYR A 343 3.07 -12.43 -11.68
CA TYR A 343 2.48 -12.04 -12.95
C TYR A 343 0.97 -12.02 -12.78
N ASP A 344 0.34 -10.95 -13.23
CA ASP A 344 -1.09 -10.75 -13.11
C ASP A 344 -1.69 -10.56 -14.51
N VAL A 345 -2.81 -11.23 -14.75
CA VAL A 345 -3.58 -11.12 -15.99
C VAL A 345 -5.03 -10.89 -15.61
N ALA A 346 -5.69 -9.93 -16.24
CA ALA A 346 -7.11 -9.72 -16.06
C ALA A 346 -7.79 -9.43 -17.40
N VAL A 347 -9.00 -9.96 -17.56
CA VAL A 347 -9.91 -9.60 -18.64
C VAL A 347 -11.23 -9.22 -18.01
N GLY A 348 -11.70 -8.02 -18.28
CA GLY A 348 -12.93 -7.46 -17.73
C GLY A 348 -13.93 -7.07 -18.82
N TYR A 349 -15.19 -7.07 -18.42
CA TYR A 349 -16.29 -6.59 -19.23
C TYR A 349 -17.23 -5.70 -18.42
N LYS A 350 -17.50 -4.52 -18.95
CA LYS A 350 -18.47 -3.56 -18.40
C LYS A 350 -19.87 -3.93 -18.87
N ILE A 351 -20.63 -4.64 -18.05
CA ILE A 351 -21.99 -5.12 -18.36
C ILE A 351 -22.97 -3.94 -18.43
N PHE A 352 -22.88 -3.05 -17.44
CA PHE A 352 -23.63 -1.81 -17.35
C PHE A 352 -22.70 -0.65 -16.93
N PRO A 353 -23.09 0.61 -17.03
CA PRO A 353 -22.25 1.74 -16.62
C PRO A 353 -21.64 1.62 -15.22
N ARG A 354 -22.28 0.88 -14.31
CA ARG A 354 -21.89 0.68 -12.91
C ARG A 354 -21.52 -0.75 -12.57
N LEU A 355 -21.63 -1.69 -13.48
CA LEU A 355 -21.39 -3.10 -13.21
C LEU A 355 -20.31 -3.64 -14.15
N ARG A 356 -19.21 -4.06 -13.57
CA ARG A 356 -18.09 -4.69 -14.27
C ARG A 356 -17.84 -6.08 -13.69
N ALA A 357 -17.67 -7.06 -14.56
CA ALA A 357 -17.20 -8.39 -14.19
C ALA A 357 -15.81 -8.63 -14.82
N SER A 358 -14.96 -9.39 -14.13
CA SER A 358 -13.65 -9.78 -14.66
C SER A 358 -13.25 -11.17 -14.20
N VAL A 359 -12.42 -11.81 -15.02
CA VAL A 359 -11.65 -13.01 -14.66
C VAL A 359 -10.20 -12.57 -14.53
N ASN A 360 -9.56 -13.01 -13.46
CA ASN A 360 -8.21 -12.61 -13.09
C ASN A 360 -7.36 -13.86 -12.87
N GLY A 361 -6.10 -13.80 -13.24
CA GLY A 361 -5.10 -14.81 -12.94
C GLY A 361 -3.89 -14.16 -12.27
N THR A 362 -3.42 -14.76 -11.18
CA THR A 362 -2.19 -14.37 -10.50
C THR A 362 -1.28 -15.58 -10.40
N PHE A 363 -0.08 -15.45 -10.92
CA PHE A 363 0.97 -16.48 -10.94
C PHE A 363 2.14 -15.93 -10.14
N SER A 364 2.41 -16.51 -8.98
CA SER A 364 3.46 -16.05 -8.09
C SER A 364 4.44 -17.14 -7.74
N LYS A 365 5.69 -16.75 -7.57
CA LYS A 365 6.79 -17.61 -7.20
C LYS A 365 7.70 -16.93 -6.21
N ARG A 366 8.02 -17.61 -5.12
CA ARG A 366 9.05 -17.22 -4.18
C ARG A 366 10.23 -18.18 -4.25
N LYS A 367 11.44 -17.63 -4.36
CA LYS A 367 12.71 -18.31 -4.17
C LYS A 367 13.36 -17.75 -2.92
N SER A 368 13.98 -18.61 -2.11
CA SER A 368 14.63 -18.20 -0.88
C SER A 368 16.00 -18.85 -0.78
N GLU A 369 17.00 -18.04 -0.45
CA GLU A 369 18.34 -18.50 -0.03
C GLU A 369 18.43 -18.60 1.50
N VAL A 370 17.47 -18.00 2.21
CA VAL A 370 17.40 -18.04 3.68
C VAL A 370 16.98 -19.43 4.16
N SER A 371 15.92 -20.00 3.54
CA SER A 371 15.40 -21.31 3.89
C SER A 371 14.56 -21.90 2.76
N ALA A 372 14.76 -23.18 2.44
CA ALA A 372 14.06 -23.87 1.36
C ALA A 372 12.53 -23.95 1.58
N ASP A 373 12.08 -23.96 2.81
CA ASP A 373 10.66 -24.01 3.18
C ASP A 373 9.92 -22.69 2.97
N ARG A 374 10.64 -21.59 2.67
CA ARG A 374 10.09 -20.32 2.22
C ARG A 374 9.78 -20.28 0.73
N ALA A 375 10.30 -21.22 -0.06
CA ALA A 375 10.11 -21.25 -1.50
C ALA A 375 8.74 -21.87 -1.83
N TYR A 376 7.95 -21.24 -2.67
CA TYR A 376 6.67 -21.77 -3.13
C TYR A 376 6.27 -21.21 -4.50
N ASP A 377 5.35 -21.92 -5.16
CA ASP A 377 4.64 -21.46 -6.33
C ASP A 377 3.14 -21.38 -6.01
N SER A 378 2.44 -20.37 -6.51
CA SER A 378 0.99 -20.23 -6.37
C SER A 378 0.40 -19.69 -7.65
N ASN A 379 -0.55 -20.45 -8.24
CA ASN A 379 -1.22 -20.10 -9.48
C ASN A 379 -2.72 -20.03 -9.22
N ARG A 380 -3.28 -18.83 -9.20
CA ARG A 380 -4.66 -18.58 -8.81
C ARG A 380 -5.46 -17.98 -9.95
N VAL A 381 -6.68 -18.50 -10.18
CA VAL A 381 -7.66 -17.90 -11.09
C VAL A 381 -8.95 -17.62 -10.31
N TYR A 382 -9.46 -16.40 -10.45
CA TYR A 382 -10.64 -15.96 -9.70
C TYR A 382 -11.47 -14.93 -10.44
N GLY A 383 -12.76 -14.89 -10.11
CA GLY A 383 -13.71 -13.89 -10.59
C GLY A 383 -13.76 -12.66 -9.69
N THR A 384 -14.12 -11.53 -10.29
CA THR A 384 -14.45 -10.29 -9.58
C THR A 384 -15.66 -9.63 -10.24
N VAL A 385 -16.60 -9.16 -9.43
CA VAL A 385 -17.73 -8.34 -9.86
C VAL A 385 -17.73 -7.06 -9.04
N THR A 386 -17.74 -5.91 -9.71
CA THR A 386 -17.74 -4.60 -9.04
C THR A 386 -18.96 -3.80 -9.48
N TRP A 387 -19.66 -3.22 -8.51
CA TRP A 387 -20.77 -2.30 -8.71
C TRP A 387 -20.47 -0.95 -8.05
N GLY A 388 -20.81 0.15 -8.74
CA GLY A 388 -20.55 1.51 -8.26
C GLY A 388 -19.19 2.07 -8.70
N GLY A 389 -18.91 3.30 -8.41
CA GLY A 389 -17.69 4.05 -8.73
C GLY A 389 -17.88 5.07 -9.80
#